data_d538a630059f7555a388ea1e7297e652
#
_entry.id   d538a630059f7555a388ea1e7297e652
#
_cell.length_a   1.000
_cell.length_b   1.000
_cell.length_c   1.000
_cell.angle_alpha   90.00
_cell.angle_beta   90.00
_cell.angle_gamma   90.00
#
_symmetry.space_group_name_H-M   'P 1'
#
loop_
_entity.id
_entity.type
_entity.pdbx_description
1 polymer ?
#
loop_
_entity_poly.entity_id
_entity_poly.type
_entity_poly.pdbx_seq_one_letter_code
_entity_poly.pdbx_strand_id
1 'polypeptide(L)'
;MTSTSKPADEARDSYDSGLVNRRRVLGDAWVDKSLANRNAFNSEFQELITRHAWNDIWGRPALGDKTRRFMVLSMMLGIHAYEEFAMHVRAALDGPPESRLTPDEIKEVIMMAAIYCGVPVANHAFGIATGILREKGLLADAPK
;
A
#
# COMPACT_ATOMS: atom_id res chain seq x y z
N MET A 1 -18.91 -5.70 35.13
CA MET A 1 -18.67 -4.26 34.99
C MET A 1 -18.29 -3.99 33.52
N THR A 2 -19.27 -3.54 32.76
CA THR A 2 -19.03 -3.10 31.38
C THR A 2 -18.38 -1.73 31.44
N SER A 3 -17.09 -1.66 31.11
CA SER A 3 -16.38 -0.40 30.89
C SER A 3 -16.97 0.26 29.65
N THR A 4 -17.79 1.27 29.84
CA THR A 4 -18.23 2.14 28.75
C THR A 4 -17.07 3.10 28.47
N SER A 5 -16.17 2.71 27.55
CA SER A 5 -15.19 3.64 26.99
C SER A 5 -15.95 4.81 26.34
N LYS A 6 -15.51 6.03 26.61
CA LYS A 6 -16.12 7.22 25.99
C LYS A 6 -15.85 7.22 24.50
N PRO A 7 -16.77 7.73 23.65
CA PRO A 7 -16.58 7.80 22.19
C PRO A 7 -15.27 8.42 21.74
N ALA A 8 -14.70 9.34 22.54
CA ALA A 8 -13.41 9.96 22.27
C ALA A 8 -12.21 9.00 22.44
N ASP A 9 -12.31 8.04 23.36
CA ASP A 9 -11.25 7.06 23.60
C ASP A 9 -11.25 6.00 22.49
N GLU A 10 -12.41 5.54 22.05
CA GLU A 10 -12.55 4.63 20.91
C GLU A 10 -12.03 5.27 19.61
N ALA A 11 -12.31 6.55 19.42
CA ALA A 11 -11.84 7.29 18.27
C ALA A 11 -10.30 7.46 18.28
N ARG A 12 -9.71 7.67 19.46
CA ARG A 12 -8.25 7.75 19.62
C ARG A 12 -7.61 6.39 19.35
N ASP A 13 -8.15 5.32 19.90
CA ASP A 13 -7.68 3.96 19.71
C ASP A 13 -7.68 3.56 18.23
N SER A 14 -8.72 3.90 17.47
CA SER A 14 -8.80 3.60 16.05
C SER A 14 -7.77 4.36 15.21
N TYR A 15 -7.45 5.59 15.57
CA TYR A 15 -6.39 6.36 14.92
C TYR A 15 -5.00 5.75 15.22
N ASP A 16 -4.70 5.49 16.47
CA ASP A 16 -3.41 4.95 16.90
C ASP A 16 -3.17 3.56 16.31
N SER A 17 -4.18 2.70 16.36
CA SER A 17 -4.15 1.36 15.75
C SER A 17 -4.00 1.44 14.22
N GLY A 18 -4.70 2.36 13.57
CA GLY A 18 -4.57 2.63 12.14
C GLY A 18 -3.17 3.11 11.78
N LEU A 19 -2.57 3.96 12.60
CA LEU A 19 -1.21 4.44 12.37
C LEU A 19 -0.17 3.32 12.47
N VAL A 20 -0.33 2.40 13.43
CA VAL A 20 0.50 1.19 13.53
C VAL A 20 0.42 0.36 12.26
N ASN A 21 -0.80 0.09 11.76
CA ASN A 21 -1.01 -0.66 10.53
C ASN A 21 -0.43 0.07 9.30
N ARG A 22 -0.63 1.38 9.21
CA ARG A 22 -0.09 2.19 8.12
C ARG A 22 1.44 2.10 8.05
N ARG A 23 2.11 2.17 9.19
CA ARG A 23 3.57 2.02 9.29
C ARG A 23 4.03 0.63 8.91
N ARG A 24 3.31 -0.40 9.35
CA ARG A 24 3.62 -1.79 8.99
C ARG A 24 3.54 -2.00 7.47
N VAL A 25 2.56 -1.42 6.80
CA VAL A 25 2.32 -1.62 5.36
C VAL A 25 3.19 -0.73 4.50
N LEU A 26 3.29 0.57 4.81
CA LEU A 26 3.97 1.57 3.99
C LEU A 26 5.42 1.85 4.40
N GLY A 27 5.80 1.46 5.63
CA GLY A 27 7.10 1.78 6.21
C GLY A 27 7.13 3.14 6.92
N ASP A 28 8.01 3.26 7.92
CA ASP A 28 8.09 4.44 8.77
C ASP A 28 8.47 5.71 8.00
N ALA A 29 9.45 5.61 7.10
CA ALA A 29 9.93 6.76 6.33
C ALA A 29 8.84 7.42 5.48
N TRP A 30 8.01 6.61 4.82
CA TRP A 30 6.88 7.12 4.05
C TRP A 30 5.83 7.78 4.93
N VAL A 31 5.48 7.14 6.04
CA VAL A 31 4.47 7.66 6.98
C VAL A 31 4.96 8.95 7.64
N ASP A 32 6.22 9.01 8.06
CA ASP A 32 6.81 10.22 8.63
C ASP A 32 6.77 11.40 7.65
N LYS A 33 7.10 11.15 6.38
CA LYS A 33 6.98 12.16 5.31
C LYS A 33 5.53 12.62 5.12
N SER A 34 4.59 11.68 5.11
CA SER A 34 3.17 12.00 5.00
C SER A 34 2.67 12.84 6.18
N LEU A 35 3.06 12.50 7.40
CA LEU A 35 2.71 13.24 8.60
C LEU A 35 3.34 14.63 8.62
N ALA A 36 4.59 14.79 8.14
CA ALA A 36 5.27 16.06 8.04
C ALA A 36 4.59 17.03 7.04
N ASN A 37 3.91 16.50 6.03
CA ASN A 37 3.15 17.27 5.05
C ASN A 37 1.72 17.59 5.50
N ARG A 38 1.35 17.19 6.70
CA ARG A 38 0.04 17.46 7.28
C ARG A 38 -0.13 18.94 7.58
N ASN A 39 -1.29 19.48 7.25
CA ASN A 39 -1.64 20.88 7.45
C ASN A 39 -3.13 21.03 7.77
N ALA A 40 -3.57 22.25 8.06
CA ALA A 40 -4.96 22.50 8.44
C ALA A 40 -5.99 22.13 7.38
N PHE A 41 -5.59 22.11 6.11
CA PHE A 41 -6.49 21.79 4.99
C PHE A 41 -6.67 20.27 4.81
N ASN A 42 -5.63 19.47 5.03
CA ASN A 42 -5.65 18.02 4.78
C ASN A 42 -5.71 17.15 6.03
N SER A 43 -5.64 17.72 7.24
CA SER A 43 -5.53 16.92 8.46
C SER A 43 -6.73 16.03 8.72
N GLU A 44 -7.94 16.51 8.50
CA GLU A 44 -9.16 15.70 8.67
C GLU A 44 -9.20 14.53 7.69
N PHE A 45 -8.77 14.74 6.45
CA PHE A 45 -8.65 13.66 5.46
C PHE A 45 -7.60 12.63 5.87
N GLN A 46 -6.45 13.06 6.38
CA GLN A 46 -5.42 12.15 6.90
C GLN A 46 -5.94 11.33 8.10
N GLU A 47 -6.74 11.91 8.96
CA GLU A 47 -7.41 11.17 10.04
C GLU A 47 -8.43 10.16 9.51
N LEU A 48 -9.25 10.58 8.55
CA LEU A 48 -10.24 9.72 7.90
C LEU A 48 -9.60 8.46 7.33
N ILE A 49 -8.57 8.60 6.52
CA ILE A 49 -7.91 7.45 5.89
C ILE A 49 -7.15 6.59 6.90
N THR A 50 -6.58 7.18 7.94
CA THR A 50 -5.89 6.43 8.98
C THR A 50 -6.86 5.54 9.76
N ARG A 51 -8.04 6.04 10.09
CA ARG A 51 -9.07 5.27 10.79
C ARG A 51 -9.75 4.24 9.88
N HIS A 52 -10.22 4.67 8.72
CA HIS A 52 -11.11 3.83 7.89
C HIS A 52 -10.36 2.94 6.90
N ALA A 53 -9.24 3.36 6.34
CA ALA A 53 -8.45 2.49 5.49
C ALA A 53 -7.47 1.64 6.32
N TRP A 54 -6.65 2.27 7.13
CA TRP A 54 -5.55 1.58 7.81
C TRP A 54 -6.01 0.82 9.05
N ASN A 55 -6.95 1.34 9.83
CA ASN A 55 -7.50 0.58 10.96
C ASN A 55 -8.59 -0.39 10.51
N ASP A 56 -9.64 0.10 9.87
CA ASP A 56 -10.85 -0.70 9.64
C ASP A 56 -10.66 -1.76 8.55
N ILE A 57 -9.82 -1.52 7.54
CA ILE A 57 -9.62 -2.45 6.42
C ILE A 57 -8.30 -3.21 6.54
N TRP A 58 -7.17 -2.53 6.62
CA TRP A 58 -5.87 -3.21 6.73
C TRP A 58 -5.68 -3.94 8.05
N GLY A 59 -6.39 -3.55 9.10
CA GLY A 59 -6.41 -4.24 10.40
C GLY A 59 -7.29 -5.49 10.46
N ARG A 60 -8.05 -5.81 9.41
CA ARG A 60 -8.93 -6.99 9.41
C ARG A 60 -8.12 -8.28 9.36
N PRO A 61 -8.43 -9.28 10.22
CA PRO A 61 -7.62 -10.51 10.32
C PRO A 61 -7.91 -11.54 9.22
N ALA A 62 -8.99 -11.39 8.44
CA ALA A 62 -9.42 -12.40 7.47
C ALA A 62 -8.41 -12.65 6.33
N LEU A 63 -7.63 -11.63 5.95
CA LEU A 63 -6.58 -11.72 4.94
C LEU A 63 -5.30 -11.12 5.48
N GLY A 64 -4.17 -11.77 5.23
CA GLY A 64 -2.85 -11.24 5.56
C GLY A 64 -2.44 -10.07 4.67
N ASP A 65 -1.44 -9.32 5.11
CA ASP A 65 -0.93 -8.14 4.40
C ASP A 65 -0.43 -8.48 3.00
N LYS A 66 0.20 -9.64 2.80
CA LYS A 66 0.70 -10.06 1.48
C LYS A 66 -0.43 -10.16 0.46
N THR A 67 -1.53 -10.80 0.81
CA THR A 67 -2.72 -10.89 -0.04
C THR A 67 -3.30 -9.51 -0.35
N ARG A 68 -3.38 -8.64 0.66
CA ARG A 68 -3.86 -7.26 0.48
C ARG A 68 -2.95 -6.45 -0.45
N ARG A 69 -1.63 -6.69 -0.43
CA ARG A 69 -0.69 -6.06 -1.38
C ARG A 69 -1.01 -6.42 -2.82
N PHE A 70 -1.27 -7.70 -3.11
CA PHE A 70 -1.72 -8.11 -4.45
C PHE A 70 -3.02 -7.41 -4.86
N MET A 71 -3.97 -7.34 -3.95
CA MET A 71 -5.27 -6.70 -4.21
C MET A 71 -5.12 -5.22 -4.51
N VAL A 72 -4.40 -4.47 -3.69
CA VAL A 72 -4.25 -3.02 -3.88
C VAL A 72 -3.50 -2.69 -5.16
N LEU A 73 -2.44 -3.42 -5.49
CA LEU A 73 -1.72 -3.23 -6.75
C LEU A 73 -2.64 -3.42 -7.96
N SER A 74 -3.45 -4.46 -7.94
CA SER A 74 -4.41 -4.76 -9.01
C SER A 74 -5.49 -3.67 -9.13
N MET A 75 -6.02 -3.20 -7.99
CA MET A 75 -7.04 -2.14 -7.95
C MET A 75 -6.48 -0.81 -8.46
N MET A 76 -5.25 -0.45 -8.09
CA MET A 76 -4.61 0.79 -8.56
C MET A 76 -4.43 0.78 -10.08
N LEU A 77 -4.07 -0.35 -10.67
CA LEU A 77 -4.02 -0.49 -12.13
C LEU A 77 -5.41 -0.42 -12.76
N GLY A 78 -6.42 -1.04 -12.15
CA GLY A 78 -7.78 -1.01 -12.64
C GLY A 78 -8.38 0.40 -12.74
N ILE A 79 -8.02 1.28 -11.81
CA ILE A 79 -8.49 2.68 -11.79
C ILE A 79 -7.46 3.68 -12.35
N HIS A 80 -6.35 3.20 -12.89
CA HIS A 80 -5.24 4.01 -13.44
C HIS A 80 -4.61 4.98 -12.42
N ALA A 81 -4.55 4.60 -11.16
CA ALA A 81 -3.89 5.34 -10.09
C ALA A 81 -2.41 4.98 -10.04
N TYR A 82 -1.64 5.46 -11.01
CA TYR A 82 -0.24 5.04 -11.23
C TYR A 82 0.72 5.54 -10.15
N GLU A 83 0.49 6.71 -9.58
CA GLU A 83 1.32 7.23 -8.48
C GLU A 83 1.16 6.35 -7.23
N GLU A 84 -0.06 5.99 -6.89
CA GLU A 84 -0.36 5.08 -5.78
C GLU A 84 0.12 3.66 -6.07
N PHE A 85 0.03 3.22 -7.31
CA PHE A 85 0.63 1.95 -7.74
C PHE A 85 2.14 1.94 -7.47
N ALA A 86 2.85 2.98 -7.87
CA ALA A 86 4.29 3.11 -7.62
C ALA A 86 4.62 3.07 -6.13
N MET A 87 3.86 3.80 -5.31
CA MET A 87 4.01 3.81 -3.85
C MET A 87 3.83 2.40 -3.27
N HIS A 88 2.78 1.70 -3.66
CA HIS A 88 2.49 0.35 -3.17
C HIS A 88 3.48 -0.70 -3.69
N VAL A 89 4.05 -0.53 -4.88
CA VAL A 89 5.17 -1.38 -5.37
C VAL A 89 6.39 -1.22 -4.48
N ARG A 90 6.77 0.02 -4.16
CA ARG A 90 7.90 0.28 -3.23
C ARG A 90 7.65 -0.34 -1.86
N ALA A 91 6.47 -0.11 -1.30
CA ALA A 91 6.08 -0.67 -0.01
C ALA A 91 6.07 -2.21 0.00
N ALA A 92 5.62 -2.82 -1.10
CA ALA A 92 5.59 -4.28 -1.25
C ALA A 92 6.99 -4.89 -1.29
N LEU A 93 7.94 -4.23 -1.96
CA LEU A 93 9.33 -4.69 -2.05
C LEU A 93 10.12 -4.50 -0.75
N ASP A 94 9.79 -3.47 0.03
CA ASP A 94 10.49 -3.10 1.26
C ASP A 94 9.84 -3.68 2.54
N GLY A 95 8.69 -4.31 2.42
CA GLY A 95 7.92 -4.82 3.55
C GLY A 95 8.62 -5.90 4.37
N PRO A 96 8.05 -6.28 5.53
CA PRO A 96 8.53 -7.40 6.32
C PRO A 96 8.57 -8.70 5.49
N PRO A 97 9.49 -9.64 5.78
CA PRO A 97 9.66 -10.87 4.98
C PRO A 97 8.37 -11.65 4.75
N GLU A 98 7.48 -11.71 5.75
CA GLU A 98 6.23 -12.46 5.71
C GLU A 98 5.17 -11.85 4.78
N SER A 99 5.29 -10.56 4.45
CA SER A 99 4.34 -9.85 3.58
C SER A 99 4.96 -9.23 2.34
N ARG A 100 6.29 -9.33 2.20
CA ARG A 100 7.03 -8.78 1.06
C ARG A 100 6.66 -9.50 -0.23
N LEU A 101 6.53 -8.73 -1.31
CA LEU A 101 6.43 -9.28 -2.65
C LEU A 101 7.80 -9.34 -3.31
N THR A 102 7.98 -10.37 -4.14
CA THR A 102 9.14 -10.48 -5.02
C THR A 102 8.89 -9.72 -6.34
N PRO A 103 9.95 -9.39 -7.10
CA PRO A 103 9.79 -8.86 -8.46
C PRO A 103 8.94 -9.75 -9.36
N ASP A 104 9.08 -11.06 -9.26
CA ASP A 104 8.27 -12.01 -10.05
C ASP A 104 6.79 -11.97 -9.65
N GLU A 105 6.47 -11.84 -8.38
CA GLU A 105 5.09 -11.71 -7.91
C GLU A 105 4.45 -10.40 -8.42
N ILE A 106 5.20 -9.29 -8.43
CA ILE A 106 4.74 -8.01 -9.01
C ILE A 106 4.53 -8.15 -10.52
N LYS A 107 5.42 -8.83 -11.21
CA LYS A 107 5.26 -9.15 -12.64
C LYS A 107 3.95 -9.89 -12.90
N GLU A 108 3.60 -10.89 -12.11
CA GLU A 108 2.36 -11.64 -12.27
C GLU A 108 1.10 -10.75 -12.11
N VAL A 109 1.12 -9.78 -11.19
CA VAL A 109 0.04 -8.78 -11.07
C VAL A 109 -0.11 -7.99 -12.38
N ILE A 110 1.00 -7.52 -12.95
CA ILE A 110 0.97 -6.73 -14.18
C ILE A 110 0.55 -7.58 -15.38
N MET A 111 0.98 -8.83 -15.44
CA MET A 111 0.55 -9.78 -16.49
C MET A 111 -0.96 -10.01 -16.45
N MET A 112 -1.55 -10.19 -15.26
CA MET A 112 -3.00 -10.27 -15.10
C MET A 112 -3.69 -8.98 -15.55
N ALA A 113 -3.15 -7.84 -15.18
CA ALA A 113 -3.68 -6.53 -15.59
C ALA A 113 -3.65 -6.34 -17.12
N ALA A 114 -2.66 -6.89 -17.81
CA ALA A 114 -2.61 -6.86 -19.29
C ALA A 114 -3.85 -7.47 -19.93
N ILE A 115 -4.41 -8.49 -19.33
CA ILE A 115 -5.60 -9.20 -19.82
C ILE A 115 -6.89 -8.48 -19.40
N TYR A 116 -7.01 -8.09 -18.14
CA TYR A 116 -8.26 -7.57 -17.58
C TYR A 116 -8.38 -6.04 -17.60
N CYS A 117 -7.25 -5.32 -17.65
CA CYS A 117 -7.22 -3.86 -17.70
C CYS A 117 -6.72 -3.31 -19.05
N GLY A 118 -6.11 -4.15 -19.87
CA GLY A 118 -5.58 -3.81 -21.18
C GLY A 118 -4.06 -3.67 -21.24
N VAL A 119 -3.50 -3.95 -22.39
CA VAL A 119 -2.05 -3.89 -22.66
C VAL A 119 -1.46 -2.49 -22.38
N PRO A 120 -2.13 -1.37 -22.72
CA PRO A 120 -1.58 -0.04 -22.40
C PRO A 120 -1.36 0.19 -20.90
N VAL A 121 -2.26 -0.28 -20.05
CA VAL A 121 -2.13 -0.21 -18.58
C VAL A 121 -0.94 -1.02 -18.12
N ALA A 122 -0.81 -2.24 -18.58
CA ALA A 122 0.32 -3.11 -18.24
C ALA A 122 1.66 -2.55 -18.71
N ASN A 123 1.70 -2.00 -19.91
CA ASN A 123 2.91 -1.37 -20.45
C ASN A 123 3.37 -0.20 -19.58
N HIS A 124 2.45 0.66 -19.14
CA HIS A 124 2.75 1.74 -18.21
C HIS A 124 3.23 1.19 -16.86
N ALA A 125 2.55 0.19 -16.32
CA ALA A 125 2.91 -0.44 -15.04
C ALA A 125 4.31 -1.09 -15.09
N PHE A 126 4.66 -1.78 -16.17
CA PHE A 126 6.01 -2.33 -16.36
C PHE A 126 7.08 -1.24 -16.38
N GLY A 127 6.81 -0.11 -17.01
CA GLY A 127 7.72 1.04 -16.99
C GLY A 127 7.99 1.55 -15.58
N ILE A 128 6.94 1.73 -14.80
CA ILE A 128 7.02 2.16 -13.38
C ILE A 128 7.79 1.13 -12.56
N ALA A 129 7.40 -0.13 -12.61
CA ALA A 129 8.01 -1.21 -11.84
C ALA A 129 9.50 -1.40 -12.21
N THR A 130 9.84 -1.36 -13.49
CA THR A 130 11.22 -1.44 -13.96
C THR A 130 12.08 -0.32 -13.36
N GLY A 131 11.60 0.90 -13.33
CA GLY A 131 12.29 2.03 -12.71
C GLY A 131 12.58 1.81 -11.24
N ILE A 132 11.57 1.35 -10.50
CA ILE A 132 11.70 1.05 -9.06
C ILE A 132 12.67 -0.10 -8.80
N LEU A 133 12.58 -1.18 -9.56
CA LEU A 133 13.50 -2.32 -9.43
C LEU A 133 14.94 -1.92 -9.73
N ARG A 134 15.16 -1.05 -10.73
CA ARG A 134 16.49 -0.53 -11.04
C ARG A 134 17.05 0.31 -9.90
N GLU A 135 16.27 1.22 -9.34
CA GLU A 135 16.68 2.03 -8.18
C GLU A 135 17.07 1.17 -6.97
N LYS A 136 16.39 0.05 -6.78
CA LYS A 136 16.63 -0.88 -5.66
C LYS A 136 17.71 -1.92 -5.95
N GLY A 137 18.26 -1.96 -7.14
CA GLY A 137 19.24 -2.99 -7.54
C GLY A 137 18.64 -4.40 -7.65
N LEU A 138 17.34 -4.50 -7.91
CA LEU A 138 16.61 -5.77 -8.01
C LEU A 138 16.28 -6.17 -9.44
N LEU A 139 16.65 -5.37 -10.43
CA LEU A 139 16.38 -5.64 -11.84
C LEU A 139 17.36 -6.71 -12.34
N ALA A 140 16.82 -7.85 -12.78
CA ALA A 140 17.62 -8.88 -13.42
C ALA A 140 17.87 -8.54 -14.89
N ASP A 141 18.97 -9.07 -15.44
CA ASP A 141 19.29 -8.95 -16.86
C ASP A 141 18.24 -9.70 -17.72
N ALA A 142 18.06 -9.22 -18.96
CA ALA A 142 17.20 -9.89 -19.90
C ALA A 142 17.73 -11.31 -20.21
N PRO A 143 16.86 -12.29 -20.40
CA PRO A 143 17.29 -13.61 -20.86
C PRO A 143 17.98 -13.51 -22.22
N LYS A 144 19.09 -14.25 -22.37
CA LYS A 144 19.83 -14.34 -23.64
C LYS A 144 19.06 -15.17 -24.66
#